data_138d1f6105117e5c135f91bce2ca2eb1
#
_entry.id   138d1f6105117e5c135f91bce2ca2eb1
#
_cell.length_a   1.000
_cell.length_b   1.000
_cell.length_c   1.000
_cell.angle_alpha   90.00
_cell.angle_beta   90.00
_cell.angle_gamma   90.00
#
_symmetry.space_group_name_H-M   'P 1'
#
loop_
_entity.id
_entity.type
_entity.pdbx_description
1 polymer ?
#
loop_
_entity_poly.entity_id
_entity_poly.type
_entity_poly.pdbx_seq_one_letter_code
_entity_poly.pdbx_strand_id
1 'polypeptide(L)'
;IRIKDIAKMADVSVGTVDRVIHGRSGVSEASRKRVEEILEKLNYQPNMYASALASNKKYAFACLLPQHETGEYWTEVESGIHEALTTYSDFNITVKLRYYDPYDYRSFAREARSIVEMTPDGVLFAPTAPQYTTPFTDELEKLDIPYIYIDSNIKEAPALSFFGQNSHQSGYFAARMLMLLAGEDAQEIVIFRKINEGIVGSNQQERREIGFREYMREHHPGCRIWELDLHAKRD
;
A
#
# COMPACT_ATOMS: atom_id res chain seq x y z
N ILE A 1 -23.44 -7.34 21.94
CA ILE A 1 -24.76 -7.47 21.25
C ILE A 1 -24.54 -8.32 20.01
N ARG A 2 -25.36 -9.34 19.82
CA ARG A 2 -25.26 -10.26 18.67
C ARG A 2 -26.31 -9.92 17.63
N ILE A 3 -26.10 -10.31 16.39
CA ILE A 3 -27.06 -10.15 15.28
C ILE A 3 -28.46 -10.69 15.66
N LYS A 4 -28.52 -11.77 16.44
CA LYS A 4 -29.79 -12.32 16.94
C LYS A 4 -30.55 -11.36 17.88
N ASP A 5 -29.85 -10.54 18.62
CA ASP A 5 -30.46 -9.58 19.54
C ASP A 5 -31.02 -8.41 18.76
N ILE A 6 -30.28 -7.95 17.73
CA ILE A 6 -30.75 -6.91 16.79
C ILE A 6 -31.98 -7.39 16.02
N ALA A 7 -31.97 -8.64 15.55
CA ALA A 7 -33.10 -9.25 14.86
C ALA A 7 -34.40 -9.23 15.69
N LYS A 8 -34.28 -9.57 17.00
CA LYS A 8 -35.40 -9.49 17.94
C LYS A 8 -35.88 -8.04 18.16
N MET A 9 -34.95 -7.08 18.29
CA MET A 9 -35.31 -5.66 18.51
C MET A 9 -35.96 -5.03 17.29
N ALA A 10 -35.57 -5.44 16.08
CA ALA A 10 -36.13 -4.97 14.80
C ALA A 10 -37.38 -5.72 14.35
N ASP A 11 -37.75 -6.79 15.06
CA ASP A 11 -38.83 -7.72 14.66
C ASP A 11 -38.66 -8.23 13.21
N VAL A 12 -37.47 -8.74 12.92
CA VAL A 12 -37.11 -9.33 11.61
C VAL A 12 -36.29 -10.60 11.78
N SER A 13 -36.09 -11.34 10.70
CA SER A 13 -35.20 -12.52 10.73
C SER A 13 -33.72 -12.11 10.84
N VAL A 14 -32.89 -13.01 11.39
CA VAL A 14 -31.43 -12.85 11.44
C VAL A 14 -30.86 -12.64 10.03
N GLY A 15 -31.39 -13.33 9.02
CA GLY A 15 -30.98 -13.17 7.62
C GLY A 15 -31.36 -11.79 7.05
N THR A 16 -32.41 -11.15 7.56
CA THR A 16 -32.77 -9.76 7.18
C THR A 16 -31.75 -8.78 7.73
N VAL A 17 -31.35 -8.94 9.01
CA VAL A 17 -30.29 -8.11 9.62
C VAL A 17 -28.97 -8.28 8.89
N ASP A 18 -28.56 -9.52 8.57
CA ASP A 18 -27.35 -9.80 7.80
C ASP A 18 -27.34 -9.09 6.44
N ARG A 19 -28.48 -9.16 5.71
CA ARG A 19 -28.61 -8.46 4.41
C ARG A 19 -28.50 -6.95 4.52
N VAL A 20 -29.05 -6.35 5.59
CA VAL A 20 -28.97 -4.90 5.82
C VAL A 20 -27.52 -4.51 6.15
N ILE A 21 -26.87 -5.22 7.06
CA ILE A 21 -25.47 -4.96 7.44
C ILE A 21 -24.52 -5.01 6.24
N HIS A 22 -24.77 -5.93 5.30
CA HIS A 22 -23.92 -6.12 4.11
C HIS A 22 -24.47 -5.42 2.84
N GLY A 23 -25.47 -4.54 2.96
CA GLY A 23 -26.01 -3.76 1.84
C GLY A 23 -26.68 -4.60 0.75
N ARG A 24 -27.04 -5.86 1.04
CA ARG A 24 -27.63 -6.77 0.04
C ARG A 24 -29.09 -6.43 -0.26
N SER A 25 -29.54 -6.79 -1.46
CA SER A 25 -30.92 -6.64 -1.90
C SER A 25 -31.87 -7.66 -1.24
N GLY A 26 -33.21 -7.49 -1.44
CA GLY A 26 -34.22 -8.41 -0.94
C GLY A 26 -34.70 -8.13 0.49
N VAL A 27 -34.55 -6.90 0.95
CA VAL A 27 -35.11 -6.38 2.21
C VAL A 27 -36.06 -5.23 1.90
N SER A 28 -37.28 -5.23 2.51
CA SER A 28 -38.18 -4.11 2.37
C SER A 28 -37.62 -2.83 3.00
N GLU A 29 -37.95 -1.68 2.42
CA GLU A 29 -37.51 -0.36 2.90
C GLU A 29 -37.82 -0.16 4.40
N ALA A 30 -39.05 -0.53 4.82
CA ALA A 30 -39.48 -0.44 6.20
C ALA A 30 -38.65 -1.33 7.16
N SER A 31 -38.25 -2.53 6.73
CA SER A 31 -37.40 -3.42 7.54
C SER A 31 -35.96 -2.93 7.57
N ARG A 32 -35.45 -2.42 6.46
CA ARG A 32 -34.11 -1.81 6.35
C ARG A 32 -33.98 -0.66 7.35
N LYS A 33 -34.90 0.29 7.27
CA LYS A 33 -34.88 1.48 8.14
C LYS A 33 -34.90 1.11 9.63
N ARG A 34 -35.76 0.17 10.03
CA ARG A 34 -35.85 -0.30 11.45
C ARG A 34 -34.52 -0.92 11.91
N VAL A 35 -33.88 -1.71 11.07
CA VAL A 35 -32.59 -2.33 11.39
C VAL A 35 -31.49 -1.27 11.49
N GLU A 36 -31.42 -0.34 10.54
CA GLU A 36 -30.43 0.75 10.52
C GLU A 36 -30.55 1.64 11.75
N GLU A 37 -31.76 2.04 12.15
CA GLU A 37 -32.00 2.82 13.38
C GLU A 37 -31.51 2.10 14.64
N ILE A 38 -31.66 0.78 14.70
CA ILE A 38 -31.18 -0.01 15.82
C ILE A 38 -29.66 -0.16 15.81
N LEU A 39 -29.06 -0.38 14.63
CA LEU A 39 -27.61 -0.46 14.48
C LEU A 39 -26.93 0.86 14.91
N GLU A 40 -27.51 1.99 14.49
CA GLU A 40 -27.03 3.33 14.87
C GLU A 40 -27.18 3.57 16.38
N LYS A 41 -28.37 3.32 16.93
CA LYS A 41 -28.64 3.50 18.36
C LYS A 41 -27.73 2.68 19.26
N LEU A 42 -27.33 1.50 18.80
CA LEU A 42 -26.45 0.59 19.55
C LEU A 42 -24.97 0.80 19.24
N ASN A 43 -24.64 1.70 18.32
CA ASN A 43 -23.28 1.85 17.76
C ASN A 43 -22.69 0.47 17.40
N TYR A 44 -23.52 -0.35 16.75
CA TYR A 44 -23.15 -1.73 16.46
C TYR A 44 -22.10 -1.80 15.35
N GLN A 45 -20.95 -2.37 15.68
CA GLN A 45 -19.94 -2.72 14.69
C GLN A 45 -19.95 -4.24 14.48
N PRO A 46 -20.05 -4.70 13.20
CA PRO A 46 -19.94 -6.12 12.88
C PRO A 46 -18.64 -6.69 13.44
N ASN A 47 -18.76 -7.78 14.18
CA ASN A 47 -17.56 -8.49 14.63
C ASN A 47 -16.95 -9.24 13.43
N MET A 48 -15.86 -8.71 12.88
CA MET A 48 -15.16 -9.29 11.73
C MET A 48 -14.71 -10.73 12.01
N TYR A 49 -14.28 -11.03 13.26
CA TYR A 49 -13.89 -12.39 13.66
C TYR A 49 -15.06 -13.36 13.59
N ALA A 50 -16.22 -12.97 14.13
CA ALA A 50 -17.42 -13.81 14.07
C ALA A 50 -17.92 -14.01 12.64
N SER A 51 -17.78 -13.01 11.77
CA SER A 51 -18.13 -13.08 10.35
C SER A 51 -17.15 -13.98 9.59
N ALA A 52 -15.87 -13.88 9.84
CA ALA A 52 -14.83 -14.71 9.22
C ALA A 52 -14.96 -16.18 9.61
N LEU A 53 -15.21 -16.47 10.90
CA LEU A 53 -15.46 -17.82 11.39
C LEU A 53 -16.75 -18.44 10.83
N ALA A 54 -17.77 -17.60 10.56
CA ALA A 54 -19.03 -18.07 9.97
C ALA A 54 -18.95 -18.24 8.44
N SER A 55 -18.08 -17.48 7.78
CA SER A 55 -17.85 -17.55 6.35
C SER A 55 -16.66 -18.45 6.09
N ASN A 56 -16.88 -19.62 5.55
CA ASN A 56 -15.79 -20.55 5.17
C ASN A 56 -15.02 -20.06 3.93
N LYS A 57 -15.04 -18.73 3.67
CA LYS A 57 -14.39 -18.11 2.51
C LYS A 57 -12.87 -18.05 2.74
N LYS A 58 -12.13 -18.54 1.77
CA LYS A 58 -10.67 -18.44 1.72
C LYS A 58 -10.29 -17.25 0.86
N TYR A 59 -9.28 -16.53 1.30
CA TYR A 59 -8.72 -15.40 0.53
C TYR A 59 -7.28 -15.71 0.16
N ALA A 60 -6.96 -15.52 -1.10
CA ALA A 60 -5.62 -15.71 -1.63
C ALA A 60 -5.10 -14.36 -2.19
N PHE A 61 -4.16 -13.76 -1.51
CA PHE A 61 -3.48 -12.56 -1.97
C PHE A 61 -2.13 -12.89 -2.60
N ALA A 62 -1.67 -12.01 -3.48
CA ALA A 62 -0.30 -12.01 -3.97
C ALA A 62 0.42 -10.77 -3.47
N CYS A 63 1.71 -10.90 -3.19
CA CYS A 63 2.55 -9.76 -2.86
C CYS A 63 3.81 -9.79 -3.74
N LEU A 64 4.10 -8.65 -4.41
CA LEU A 64 5.25 -8.50 -5.29
C LEU A 64 6.20 -7.44 -4.73
N LEU A 65 7.38 -7.89 -4.32
CA LEU A 65 8.42 -7.08 -3.69
C LEU A 65 9.71 -7.11 -4.52
N PRO A 66 10.59 -6.11 -4.38
CA PRO A 66 11.95 -6.22 -4.86
C PRO A 66 12.70 -7.37 -4.18
N GLN A 67 13.57 -8.05 -4.91
CA GLN A 67 14.55 -8.96 -4.32
C GLN A 67 15.43 -8.20 -3.33
N HIS A 68 15.69 -8.80 -2.19
CA HIS A 68 16.46 -8.19 -1.11
C HIS A 68 17.20 -9.25 -0.30
N GLU A 69 18.23 -8.81 0.42
CA GLU A 69 18.97 -9.62 1.37
C GLU A 69 18.51 -9.34 2.81
N THR A 70 18.83 -10.29 3.70
CA THR A 70 18.51 -10.15 5.13
C THR A 70 19.18 -8.89 5.70
N GLY A 71 18.39 -8.05 6.38
CA GLY A 71 18.84 -6.80 6.97
C GLY A 71 18.61 -5.58 6.08
N GLU A 72 18.17 -5.75 4.85
CA GLU A 72 17.72 -4.64 4.01
C GLU A 72 16.28 -4.20 4.35
N TYR A 73 15.90 -3.03 3.89
CA TYR A 73 14.58 -2.43 4.14
C TYR A 73 13.39 -3.38 3.87
N TRP A 74 13.47 -4.15 2.79
CA TRP A 74 12.38 -5.07 2.40
C TRP A 74 12.23 -6.28 3.31
N THR A 75 13.27 -6.63 4.08
CA THR A 75 13.18 -7.67 5.12
C THR A 75 12.13 -7.32 6.18
N GLU A 76 12.08 -6.04 6.60
CA GLU A 76 11.09 -5.57 7.58
C GLU A 76 9.67 -5.59 7.01
N VAL A 77 9.50 -5.23 5.74
CA VAL A 77 8.21 -5.29 5.05
C VAL A 77 7.71 -6.73 4.97
N GLU A 78 8.57 -7.67 4.58
CA GLU A 78 8.23 -9.09 4.51
C GLU A 78 7.92 -9.67 5.88
N SER A 79 8.67 -9.31 6.91
CA SER A 79 8.42 -9.70 8.30
C SER A 79 7.04 -9.22 8.77
N GLY A 80 6.65 -7.98 8.42
CA GLY A 80 5.31 -7.47 8.73
C GLY A 80 4.18 -8.27 8.05
N ILE A 81 4.40 -8.73 6.82
CA ILE A 81 3.44 -9.60 6.11
C ILE A 81 3.30 -10.95 6.85
N HIS A 82 4.40 -11.54 7.27
CA HIS A 82 4.39 -12.81 8.02
C HIS A 82 3.73 -12.66 9.39
N GLU A 83 3.98 -11.56 10.09
CA GLU A 83 3.32 -11.25 11.36
C GLU A 83 1.81 -11.07 11.16
N ALA A 84 1.38 -10.37 10.12
CA ALA A 84 -0.03 -10.22 9.79
C ALA A 84 -0.69 -11.58 9.48
N LEU A 85 -0.05 -12.45 8.72
CA LEU A 85 -0.54 -13.80 8.44
C LEU A 85 -0.72 -14.64 9.71
N THR A 86 0.21 -14.50 10.66
CA THR A 86 0.13 -15.18 11.96
C THR A 86 -1.01 -14.62 12.79
N THR A 87 -1.12 -13.30 12.88
CA THR A 87 -2.13 -12.60 13.67
C THR A 87 -3.55 -12.85 13.15
N TYR A 88 -3.71 -12.94 11.84
CA TYR A 88 -5.01 -13.12 11.17
C TYR A 88 -5.22 -14.54 10.61
N SER A 89 -4.55 -15.54 11.19
CA SER A 89 -4.64 -16.94 10.76
C SER A 89 -6.08 -17.48 10.70
N ASP A 90 -6.95 -17.04 11.62
CA ASP A 90 -8.36 -17.43 11.69
C ASP A 90 -9.23 -16.94 10.51
N PHE A 91 -8.71 -16.02 9.70
CA PHE A 91 -9.43 -15.47 8.54
C PHE A 91 -9.27 -16.28 7.25
N ASN A 92 -8.56 -17.41 7.30
CA ASN A 92 -8.26 -18.23 6.11
C ASN A 92 -7.60 -17.42 4.98
N ILE A 93 -6.67 -16.54 5.35
CA ILE A 93 -5.91 -15.71 4.42
C ILE A 93 -4.60 -16.40 4.09
N THR A 94 -4.27 -16.42 2.80
CA THR A 94 -2.95 -16.81 2.30
C THR A 94 -2.35 -15.68 1.49
N VAL A 95 -1.03 -15.49 1.58
CA VAL A 95 -0.28 -14.54 0.76
C VAL A 95 0.82 -15.28 0.03
N LYS A 96 0.86 -15.14 -1.29
CA LYS A 96 1.96 -15.65 -2.10
C LYS A 96 2.95 -14.54 -2.39
N LEU A 97 4.14 -14.64 -1.81
CA LEU A 97 5.24 -13.71 -2.08
C LEU A 97 5.86 -14.02 -3.45
N ARG A 98 6.15 -12.98 -4.20
CA ARG A 98 6.90 -12.96 -5.46
C ARG A 98 7.93 -11.85 -5.40
N TYR A 99 9.06 -12.07 -6.04
CA TYR A 99 10.18 -11.13 -5.98
C TYR A 99 10.67 -10.80 -7.37
N TYR A 100 10.82 -9.52 -7.67
CA TYR A 100 11.42 -9.06 -8.90
C TYR A 100 12.81 -8.47 -8.67
N ASP A 101 13.68 -8.59 -9.65
CA ASP A 101 14.98 -7.93 -9.63
C ASP A 101 14.78 -6.42 -9.87
N PRO A 102 15.13 -5.55 -8.89
CA PRO A 102 14.92 -4.10 -9.04
C PRO A 102 15.80 -3.47 -10.13
N TYR A 103 16.79 -4.21 -10.65
CA TYR A 103 17.69 -3.79 -11.72
C TYR A 103 17.30 -4.37 -13.09
N ASP A 104 16.29 -5.24 -13.17
CA ASP A 104 15.76 -5.81 -14.41
C ASP A 104 14.24 -5.66 -14.48
N TYR A 105 13.78 -4.67 -15.23
CA TYR A 105 12.34 -4.43 -15.44
C TYR A 105 11.62 -5.63 -16.09
N ARG A 106 12.33 -6.48 -16.84
CA ARG A 106 11.74 -7.71 -17.42
C ARG A 106 11.39 -8.72 -16.32
N SER A 107 12.15 -8.71 -15.23
CA SER A 107 11.83 -9.50 -14.04
C SER A 107 10.51 -9.07 -13.44
N PHE A 108 10.27 -7.76 -13.27
CA PHE A 108 8.98 -7.24 -12.81
C PHE A 108 7.83 -7.70 -13.70
N ALA A 109 7.94 -7.51 -15.01
CA ALA A 109 6.89 -7.89 -15.96
C ALA A 109 6.60 -9.41 -15.94
N ARG A 110 7.62 -10.25 -15.77
CA ARG A 110 7.47 -11.71 -15.66
C ARG A 110 6.71 -12.11 -14.40
N GLU A 111 7.09 -11.57 -13.25
CA GLU A 111 6.44 -11.87 -11.98
C GLU A 111 5.01 -11.29 -11.92
N ALA A 112 4.80 -10.09 -12.45
CA ALA A 112 3.49 -9.49 -12.60
C ALA A 112 2.53 -10.38 -13.41
N ARG A 113 2.98 -10.90 -14.56
CA ARG A 113 2.20 -11.86 -15.37
C ARG A 113 1.85 -13.11 -14.59
N SER A 114 2.82 -13.69 -13.87
CA SER A 114 2.59 -14.85 -13.02
C SER A 114 1.53 -14.59 -11.93
N ILE A 115 1.45 -13.36 -11.40
CA ILE A 115 0.41 -12.98 -10.44
C ILE A 115 -0.96 -12.89 -11.13
N VAL A 116 -1.04 -12.29 -12.30
CA VAL A 116 -2.31 -12.22 -13.07
C VAL A 116 -2.84 -13.63 -13.35
N GLU A 117 -1.97 -14.55 -13.75
CA GLU A 117 -2.35 -15.95 -14.02
C GLU A 117 -2.88 -16.68 -12.77
N MET A 118 -2.48 -16.28 -11.56
CA MET A 118 -2.99 -16.85 -10.31
C MET A 118 -4.39 -16.35 -9.94
N THR A 119 -4.89 -15.29 -10.56
CA THR A 119 -6.17 -14.64 -10.24
C THR A 119 -6.42 -14.49 -8.73
N PRO A 120 -5.57 -13.77 -7.99
CA PRO A 120 -5.72 -13.62 -6.55
C PRO A 120 -6.92 -12.72 -6.20
N ASP A 121 -7.40 -12.79 -4.97
CA ASP A 121 -8.46 -11.90 -4.45
C ASP A 121 -7.97 -10.44 -4.26
N GLY A 122 -6.69 -10.20 -4.33
CA GLY A 122 -6.08 -8.88 -4.28
C GLY A 122 -4.56 -8.93 -4.33
N VAL A 123 -3.94 -7.80 -4.67
CA VAL A 123 -2.49 -7.69 -4.85
C VAL A 123 -1.93 -6.54 -4.01
N LEU A 124 -0.82 -6.83 -3.30
CA LEU A 124 0.02 -5.84 -2.65
C LEU A 124 1.33 -5.77 -3.44
N PHE A 125 1.79 -4.59 -3.80
CA PHE A 125 3.08 -4.55 -4.48
C PHE A 125 3.81 -3.21 -4.40
N ALA A 126 5.14 -3.29 -4.48
CA ALA A 126 6.01 -2.15 -4.64
C ALA A 126 6.13 -1.82 -6.13
N PRO A 127 5.57 -0.70 -6.61
CA PRO A 127 5.62 -0.36 -8.02
C PRO A 127 7.04 0.08 -8.43
N THR A 128 7.36 -0.18 -9.68
CA THR A 128 8.52 0.36 -10.38
C THR A 128 8.17 1.65 -11.13
N ALA A 129 8.93 2.02 -12.15
CA ALA A 129 8.60 3.16 -12.99
C ALA A 129 7.23 2.96 -13.70
N PRO A 130 6.48 4.06 -13.96
CA PRO A 130 5.11 3.99 -14.50
C PRO A 130 4.98 3.14 -15.76
N GLN A 131 5.93 3.25 -16.69
CA GLN A 131 5.91 2.52 -17.97
C GLN A 131 5.92 0.99 -17.80
N TYR A 132 6.42 0.47 -16.68
CA TYR A 132 6.45 -0.97 -16.38
C TYR A 132 5.30 -1.41 -15.46
N THR A 133 4.82 -0.50 -14.63
CA THR A 133 3.76 -0.78 -13.67
C THR A 133 2.37 -0.66 -14.28
N THR A 134 2.12 0.36 -15.13
CA THR A 134 0.80 0.59 -15.73
C THR A 134 0.27 -0.63 -16.50
N PRO A 135 1.04 -1.35 -17.32
CA PRO A 135 0.52 -2.55 -17.96
C PRO A 135 0.04 -3.63 -16.97
N PHE A 136 0.66 -3.73 -15.80
CA PHE A 136 0.23 -4.67 -14.77
C PHE A 136 -1.07 -4.23 -14.10
N THR A 137 -1.18 -2.95 -13.74
CA THR A 137 -2.41 -2.41 -13.14
C THR A 137 -3.59 -2.47 -14.10
N ASP A 138 -3.38 -2.20 -15.39
CA ASP A 138 -4.40 -2.34 -16.43
C ASP A 138 -4.97 -3.78 -16.52
N GLU A 139 -4.10 -4.80 -16.37
CA GLU A 139 -4.55 -6.20 -16.36
C GLU A 139 -5.31 -6.53 -15.06
N LEU A 140 -4.87 -6.04 -13.90
CA LEU A 140 -5.58 -6.22 -12.63
C LEU A 140 -6.98 -5.57 -12.68
N GLU A 141 -7.08 -4.37 -13.24
CA GLU A 141 -8.35 -3.65 -13.41
C GLU A 141 -9.31 -4.38 -14.35
N LYS A 142 -8.84 -4.91 -15.49
CA LYS A 142 -9.65 -5.72 -16.39
C LYS A 142 -10.24 -6.97 -15.73
N LEU A 143 -9.56 -7.50 -14.73
CA LEU A 143 -9.97 -8.69 -13.99
C LEU A 143 -10.71 -8.37 -12.69
N ASP A 144 -11.01 -7.09 -12.41
CA ASP A 144 -11.59 -6.61 -11.15
C ASP A 144 -10.78 -7.05 -9.91
N ILE A 145 -9.46 -7.19 -10.03
CA ILE A 145 -8.58 -7.55 -8.92
C ILE A 145 -8.11 -6.27 -8.22
N PRO A 146 -8.52 -6.02 -6.97
CA PRO A 146 -8.09 -4.84 -6.22
C PRO A 146 -6.61 -4.92 -5.89
N TYR A 147 -5.94 -3.77 -5.91
CA TYR A 147 -4.52 -3.70 -5.53
C TYR A 147 -4.21 -2.51 -4.64
N ILE A 148 -3.17 -2.65 -3.85
CA ILE A 148 -2.60 -1.59 -3.01
C ILE A 148 -1.11 -1.47 -3.27
N TYR A 149 -0.61 -0.24 -3.15
CA TYR A 149 0.81 0.04 -3.23
C TYR A 149 1.49 0.00 -1.87
N ILE A 150 2.71 -0.52 -1.86
CA ILE A 150 3.61 -0.49 -0.71
C ILE A 150 4.82 0.36 -1.08
N ASP A 151 5.27 1.20 -0.15
CA ASP A 151 6.46 2.02 -0.21
C ASP A 151 6.39 3.17 -1.21
N SER A 152 6.01 2.95 -2.45
CA SER A 152 5.94 3.92 -3.53
C SER A 152 4.55 3.92 -4.17
N ASN A 153 4.12 5.04 -4.75
CA ASN A 153 2.86 5.12 -5.48
C ASN A 153 3.05 5.74 -6.86
N ILE A 154 2.11 5.45 -7.75
CA ILE A 154 2.06 5.98 -9.11
C ILE A 154 0.73 6.72 -9.28
N LYS A 155 0.80 8.01 -9.65
CA LYS A 155 -0.40 8.84 -9.80
C LYS A 155 -1.26 8.44 -10.99
N GLU A 156 -0.63 7.95 -12.03
CA GLU A 156 -1.24 7.56 -13.30
C GLU A 156 -2.06 6.27 -13.20
N ALA A 157 -1.82 5.48 -12.15
CA ALA A 157 -2.54 4.24 -11.88
C ALA A 157 -2.96 4.22 -10.40
N PRO A 158 -4.13 4.80 -10.06
CA PRO A 158 -4.56 4.95 -8.69
C PRO A 158 -4.96 3.59 -8.08
N ALA A 159 -4.23 3.16 -7.06
CA ALA A 159 -4.55 1.97 -6.28
C ALA A 159 -5.69 2.21 -5.29
N LEU A 160 -6.28 1.13 -4.77
CA LEU A 160 -7.29 1.19 -3.70
C LEU A 160 -6.75 1.89 -2.45
N SER A 161 -5.47 1.71 -2.16
CA SER A 161 -4.77 2.36 -1.05
C SER A 161 -3.26 2.37 -1.28
N PHE A 162 -2.56 3.18 -0.49
CA PHE A 162 -1.11 3.28 -0.48
C PHE A 162 -0.60 3.26 0.95
N PHE A 163 0.38 2.40 1.22
CA PHE A 163 1.10 2.33 2.48
C PHE A 163 2.57 2.66 2.24
N GLY A 164 2.96 3.84 2.66
CA GLY A 164 4.33 4.31 2.47
C GLY A 164 4.55 5.68 3.10
N GLN A 165 5.77 6.14 3.01
CA GLN A 165 6.21 7.41 3.56
C GLN A 165 5.82 8.57 2.64
N ASN A 166 5.50 9.74 3.20
CA ASN A 166 5.46 10.97 2.43
C ASN A 166 6.90 11.41 2.07
N SER A 167 7.37 10.93 0.93
CA SER A 167 8.76 11.13 0.49
C SER A 167 9.13 12.60 0.31
N HIS A 168 8.19 13.44 -0.16
CA HIS A 168 8.42 14.87 -0.30
C HIS A 168 8.68 15.51 1.08
N GLN A 169 7.79 15.27 2.04
CA GLN A 169 7.92 15.79 3.40
C GLN A 169 9.16 15.23 4.12
N SER A 170 9.51 13.98 3.86
CA SER A 170 10.73 13.37 4.35
C SER A 170 11.98 14.10 3.84
N GLY A 171 12.01 14.45 2.57
CA GLY A 171 13.09 15.24 1.98
C GLY A 171 13.19 16.65 2.55
N TYR A 172 12.04 17.33 2.67
CA TYR A 172 11.96 18.66 3.28
C TYR A 172 12.49 18.65 4.74
N PHE A 173 12.08 17.64 5.52
CA PHE A 173 12.55 17.46 6.88
C PHE A 173 14.04 17.12 6.94
N ALA A 174 14.56 16.29 6.03
CA ALA A 174 15.97 15.93 5.95
C ALA A 174 16.85 17.17 5.71
N ALA A 175 16.43 18.08 4.81
CA ALA A 175 17.12 19.34 4.58
C ALA A 175 17.17 20.20 5.85
N ARG A 176 16.03 20.33 6.54
CA ARG A 176 15.95 21.04 7.80
C ARG A 176 16.90 20.49 8.86
N MET A 177 16.92 19.15 9.03
CA MET A 177 17.81 18.50 9.99
C MET A 177 19.27 18.65 9.61
N LEU A 178 19.60 18.55 8.33
CA LEU A 178 20.98 18.77 7.85
C LEU A 178 21.46 20.20 8.17
N MET A 179 20.65 21.19 7.91
CA MET A 179 21.02 22.59 8.17
C MET A 179 21.12 22.91 9.66
N LEU A 180 20.31 22.29 10.50
CA LEU A 180 20.45 22.38 11.96
C LEU A 180 21.82 21.83 12.45
N LEU A 181 22.33 20.81 11.79
CA LEU A 181 23.61 20.17 12.13
C LEU A 181 24.80 20.88 11.48
N ALA A 182 24.66 21.32 10.24
CA ALA A 182 25.73 21.97 9.48
C ALA A 182 25.96 23.44 9.86
N GLY A 183 24.94 24.07 10.48
CA GLY A 183 24.97 25.48 10.84
C GLY A 183 24.60 26.42 9.66
N GLU A 184 24.34 27.68 10.00
CA GLU A 184 23.91 28.70 9.03
C GLU A 184 24.99 29.08 7.98
N ASP A 185 26.25 28.75 8.27
CA ASP A 185 27.39 29.07 7.40
C ASP A 185 27.63 28.01 6.30
N ALA A 186 26.84 26.95 6.26
CA ALA A 186 26.96 25.90 5.23
C ALA A 186 26.60 26.49 3.84
N GLN A 187 27.62 26.61 2.97
CA GLN A 187 27.46 27.22 1.65
C GLN A 187 27.30 26.19 0.53
N GLU A 188 27.65 24.95 0.77
CA GLU A 188 27.65 23.89 -0.24
C GLU A 188 27.15 22.59 0.35
N ILE A 189 26.29 21.89 -0.40
CA ILE A 189 25.75 20.56 -0.08
C ILE A 189 25.92 19.68 -1.31
N VAL A 190 26.17 18.38 -1.10
CA VAL A 190 26.23 17.38 -2.14
C VAL A 190 25.08 16.38 -1.97
N ILE A 191 24.26 16.22 -3.00
CA ILE A 191 23.26 15.17 -3.07
C ILE A 191 23.83 13.99 -3.85
N PHE A 192 23.93 12.84 -3.19
CA PHE A 192 24.27 11.59 -3.85
C PHE A 192 23.01 10.92 -4.39
N ARG A 193 22.97 10.66 -5.70
CA ARG A 193 21.86 10.00 -6.35
C ARG A 193 22.31 8.63 -6.84
N LYS A 194 21.53 7.60 -6.50
CA LYS A 194 21.73 6.27 -7.09
C LYS A 194 21.02 6.22 -8.45
N ILE A 195 21.78 6.05 -9.50
CA ILE A 195 21.24 5.95 -10.87
C ILE A 195 21.37 4.52 -11.37
N ASN A 196 20.28 4.01 -11.93
CA ASN A 196 20.24 2.73 -12.61
C ASN A 196 19.87 2.94 -14.08
N GLU A 197 20.75 2.53 -15.01
CA GLU A 197 20.57 2.67 -16.46
C GLU A 197 20.15 4.09 -16.94
N GLY A 198 20.68 5.12 -16.28
CA GLY A 198 20.36 6.53 -16.60
C GLY A 198 19.05 7.05 -16.01
N ILE A 199 18.33 6.25 -15.25
CA ILE A 199 17.12 6.65 -14.54
C ILE A 199 17.47 6.91 -13.07
N VAL A 200 17.12 8.10 -12.58
CA VAL A 200 17.22 8.42 -11.15
C VAL A 200 16.27 7.47 -10.42
N GLY A 201 16.81 6.66 -9.57
CA GLY A 201 16.22 5.71 -8.65
C GLY A 201 14.69 5.49 -8.70
N SER A 202 14.08 5.42 -7.53
CA SER A 202 12.62 5.30 -7.44
C SER A 202 11.94 6.69 -7.43
N ASN A 203 10.67 6.75 -7.80
CA ASN A 203 9.81 7.94 -7.63
C ASN A 203 9.92 8.57 -6.22
N GLN A 204 10.24 7.79 -5.21
CA GLN A 204 10.49 8.26 -3.86
C GLN A 204 11.78 9.07 -3.73
N GLN A 205 12.86 8.66 -4.38
CA GLN A 205 14.12 9.41 -4.35
C GLN A 205 13.93 10.78 -5.01
N GLU A 206 13.28 10.82 -6.15
CA GLU A 206 12.95 12.06 -6.83
C GLU A 206 12.11 12.98 -5.96
N ARG A 207 11.06 12.45 -5.32
CA ARG A 207 10.20 13.24 -4.44
C ARG A 207 10.92 13.74 -3.19
N ARG A 208 11.81 12.93 -2.61
CA ARG A 208 12.66 13.39 -1.48
C ARG A 208 13.57 14.51 -1.92
N GLU A 209 14.19 14.40 -3.08
CA GLU A 209 15.03 15.46 -3.62
C GLU A 209 14.25 16.74 -3.86
N ILE A 210 13.05 16.66 -4.44
CA ILE A 210 12.16 17.82 -4.62
C ILE A 210 11.89 18.51 -3.29
N GLY A 211 11.47 17.77 -2.27
CA GLY A 211 11.20 18.31 -0.94
C GLY A 211 12.43 18.91 -0.27
N PHE A 212 13.58 18.26 -0.42
CA PHE A 212 14.86 18.76 0.08
C PHE A 212 15.22 20.12 -0.56
N ARG A 213 15.14 20.21 -1.89
CA ARG A 213 15.43 21.44 -2.63
C ARG A 213 14.44 22.55 -2.34
N GLU A 214 13.18 22.23 -2.07
CA GLU A 214 12.16 23.19 -1.68
C GLU A 214 12.53 23.86 -0.36
N TYR A 215 12.86 23.10 0.68
CA TYR A 215 13.33 23.65 1.96
C TYR A 215 14.56 24.54 1.77
N MET A 216 15.56 24.08 1.01
CA MET A 216 16.79 24.84 0.76
C MET A 216 16.50 26.17 0.03
N ARG A 217 15.63 26.16 -0.97
CA ARG A 217 15.24 27.36 -1.70
C ARG A 217 14.52 28.37 -0.81
N GLU A 218 13.69 27.91 0.11
CA GLU A 218 12.89 28.75 1.00
C GLU A 218 13.71 29.34 2.14
N HIS A 219 14.63 28.57 2.70
CA HIS A 219 15.32 28.95 3.94
C HIS A 219 16.81 29.24 3.75
N HIS A 220 17.46 28.68 2.74
CA HIS A 220 18.89 28.81 2.48
C HIS A 220 19.17 29.04 0.97
N PRO A 221 18.60 30.11 0.36
CA PRO A 221 18.69 30.33 -1.09
C PRO A 221 20.11 30.57 -1.61
N GLY A 222 21.05 30.93 -0.72
CA GLY A 222 22.46 31.13 -1.05
C GLY A 222 23.30 29.82 -1.03
N CYS A 223 22.75 28.73 -0.53
CA CYS A 223 23.48 27.47 -0.46
C CYS A 223 23.51 26.78 -1.83
N ARG A 224 24.72 26.40 -2.27
CA ARG A 224 24.91 25.68 -3.53
C ARG A 224 24.68 24.19 -3.33
N ILE A 225 23.88 23.57 -4.19
CA ILE A 225 23.61 22.16 -4.18
C ILE A 225 24.28 21.51 -5.39
N TRP A 226 25.21 20.61 -5.11
CA TRP A 226 25.88 19.75 -6.09
C TRP A 226 25.18 18.40 -6.17
N GLU A 227 25.25 17.78 -7.34
CA GLU A 227 24.71 16.45 -7.59
C GLU A 227 25.87 15.52 -7.95
N LEU A 228 25.88 14.35 -7.33
CA LEU A 228 26.82 13.30 -7.66
C LEU A 228 26.06 12.00 -7.94
N ASP A 229 26.12 11.57 -9.18
CA ASP A 229 25.46 10.36 -9.64
C ASP A 229 26.33 9.13 -9.37
N LEU A 230 25.79 8.23 -8.56
CA LEU A 230 26.40 6.94 -8.27
C LEU A 230 25.75 5.89 -9.15
N HIS A 231 26.48 5.41 -10.16
CA HIS A 231 26.02 4.34 -11.02
C HIS A 231 26.13 3.01 -10.27
N ALA A 232 24.98 2.38 -9.98
CA ALA A 232 25.00 1.03 -9.44
C ALA A 232 25.46 0.07 -10.55
N LYS A 233 26.69 -0.44 -10.43
CA LYS A 233 27.13 -1.63 -11.17
C LYS A 233 26.80 -2.83 -10.30
N ARG A 234 26.20 -3.83 -10.92
CA ARG A 234 26.17 -5.18 -10.36
C ARG A 234 27.57 -5.77 -10.60
N ASP A 235 28.31 -6.05 -9.54
CA ASP A 235 29.52 -6.88 -9.61
C ASP A 235 29.11 -8.34 -9.85
#